data_4df77e215f3f5a4332d143625ac3aa65
#
_entry.id   4df77e215f3f5a4332d143625ac3aa65
#
_cell.length_a   1.000
_cell.length_b   1.000
_cell.length_c   1.000
_cell.angle_alpha   90.00
_cell.angle_beta   90.00
_cell.angle_gamma   90.00
#
_symmetry.space_group_name_H-M   'P 1'
#
loop_
_entity.id
_entity.type
_entity.pdbx_description
1 polymer ?
#
loop_
_entity_poly.entity_id
_entity_poly.type
_entity_poly.pdbx_seq_one_letter_code
_entity_poly.pdbx_strand_id
1 'polypeptide(L)'
;MNSRIKVSVLVPIYNVEKYLPKCLDSLCAQTLKDIEFICINDGSTDDSGNILQAYAKKDSRFKIINKTNSGYGDSMNVGLNEAKGEFIGIVESDDFAEPDMFEKLYSFAYDNQLDIVKSNCFFYSTKDGAECNEKVDVFDELPVNQVFCPMDKPSLFWKLQTIWTAIYKRQHLINNCIKFNNTPGASYQDVSFVFQNYACADRMMLVSDAYLHYRIDNMASSVNNPTKVFCICDELEYIRTFIEKIDKSKRESLSLYASRLGYRVLKENVDNLGSAFQYALFCRMVEYFKEYRENGYLDAPYEINGCTLWEENQIADINEILLNPNKYFLSHSKSFEDKRINNYVLNRKIYVREVLKDIINHNKIVIYGAGVIGKELLSYLVSHGVNKSKMEFAVSDKGNNPDLIDDIKVRTIEDISRQTNSDTVVVIAVKEQMQYDICVKLDKLGITNVYSIDAEIRDAIRSISD
;
A
#
# COMPACT_ATOMS: atom_id res chain seq x y z
N MET A 1 -2.13 37.31 -23.20
CA MET A 1 -1.15 36.93 -22.17
C MET A 1 -1.52 35.51 -21.75
N ASN A 2 -0.62 34.53 -21.94
CA ASN A 2 -0.87 33.21 -21.37
C ASN A 2 -0.86 33.37 -19.84
N SER A 3 -2.00 33.27 -19.17
CA SER A 3 -2.05 33.26 -17.71
C SER A 3 -1.21 32.08 -17.21
N ARG A 4 -0.35 32.31 -16.23
CA ARG A 4 0.47 31.27 -15.63
C ARG A 4 -0.45 30.35 -14.83
N ILE A 5 -0.46 29.05 -15.12
CA ILE A 5 -1.25 28.07 -14.36
C ILE A 5 -0.78 28.09 -12.90
N LYS A 6 -1.72 28.31 -11.99
CA LYS A 6 -1.47 28.39 -10.55
C LYS A 6 -1.41 27.00 -9.92
N VAL A 7 -2.39 26.15 -10.24
CA VAL A 7 -2.48 24.79 -9.67
C VAL A 7 -2.70 23.78 -10.82
N SER A 8 -1.93 22.68 -10.80
CA SER A 8 -2.23 21.48 -11.56
C SER A 8 -2.79 20.45 -10.59
N VAL A 9 -4.01 19.99 -10.84
CA VAL A 9 -4.66 18.95 -10.03
C VAL A 9 -4.49 17.61 -10.73
N LEU A 10 -3.87 16.65 -10.06
CA LEU A 10 -3.72 15.28 -10.53
C LEU A 10 -4.94 14.46 -10.12
N VAL A 11 -5.52 13.74 -11.08
CA VAL A 11 -6.70 12.89 -10.87
C VAL A 11 -6.36 11.51 -11.43
N PRO A 12 -5.93 10.55 -10.59
CA PRO A 12 -5.68 9.18 -11.01
C PRO A 12 -7.00 8.44 -11.21
N ILE A 13 -7.14 7.70 -12.32
CA ILE A 13 -8.41 7.08 -12.71
C ILE A 13 -8.16 5.65 -13.17
N TYR A 14 -8.84 4.71 -12.52
CA TYR A 14 -8.85 3.30 -12.92
C TYR A 14 -10.16 2.62 -12.48
N ASN A 15 -11.02 2.26 -13.44
CA ASN A 15 -12.29 1.55 -13.20
C ASN A 15 -13.16 2.19 -12.09
N VAL A 16 -13.55 3.45 -12.27
CA VAL A 16 -14.24 4.27 -11.27
C VAL A 16 -15.48 4.99 -11.84
N GLU A 17 -16.06 4.47 -12.92
CA GLU A 17 -17.20 5.07 -13.63
C GLU A 17 -18.33 5.53 -12.71
N LYS A 18 -18.59 4.79 -11.63
CA LYS A 18 -19.66 5.08 -10.67
C LYS A 18 -19.49 6.40 -9.93
N TYR A 19 -18.26 6.75 -9.57
CA TYR A 19 -17.93 7.89 -8.69
C TYR A 19 -17.38 9.09 -9.47
N LEU A 20 -16.76 8.80 -10.61
CA LEU A 20 -16.06 9.77 -11.44
C LEU A 20 -16.88 11.03 -11.81
N PRO A 21 -18.18 10.94 -12.15
CA PRO A 21 -18.96 12.14 -12.47
C PRO A 21 -19.00 13.17 -11.33
N LYS A 22 -19.19 12.72 -10.07
CA LYS A 22 -19.23 13.64 -8.90
C LYS A 22 -17.88 14.31 -8.67
N CYS A 23 -16.78 13.57 -8.83
CA CYS A 23 -15.42 14.11 -8.79
C CYS A 23 -15.24 15.21 -9.85
N LEU A 24 -15.52 14.92 -11.13
CA LEU A 24 -15.31 15.84 -12.23
C LEU A 24 -16.23 17.06 -12.15
N ASP A 25 -17.48 16.92 -11.70
CA ASP A 25 -18.40 18.04 -11.46
C ASP A 25 -17.83 19.02 -10.42
N SER A 26 -17.25 18.50 -9.34
CA SER A 26 -16.59 19.32 -8.32
C SER A 26 -15.38 20.11 -8.84
N LEU A 27 -14.63 19.49 -9.76
CA LEU A 27 -13.52 20.15 -10.45
C LEU A 27 -14.00 21.21 -11.46
N CYS A 28 -15.07 20.95 -12.19
CA CYS A 28 -15.71 21.96 -13.04
C CYS A 28 -16.14 23.19 -12.24
N ALA A 29 -16.63 22.98 -11.01
CA ALA A 29 -17.14 24.03 -10.13
C ALA A 29 -16.04 24.91 -9.51
N GLN A 30 -14.74 24.58 -9.65
CA GLN A 30 -13.67 25.33 -9.02
C GLN A 30 -13.66 26.81 -9.38
N THR A 31 -13.56 27.65 -8.36
CA THR A 31 -13.55 29.13 -8.48
C THR A 31 -12.24 29.64 -9.05
N LEU A 32 -11.11 28.98 -8.74
CA LEU A 32 -9.80 29.28 -9.33
C LEU A 32 -9.85 29.04 -10.85
N LYS A 33 -9.57 30.07 -11.66
CA LYS A 33 -9.64 29.97 -13.12
C LYS A 33 -8.32 29.53 -13.77
N ASP A 34 -7.20 29.94 -13.18
CA ASP A 34 -5.85 29.59 -13.65
C ASP A 34 -5.43 28.19 -13.11
N ILE A 35 -6.22 27.17 -13.42
CA ILE A 35 -6.09 25.79 -12.95
C ILE A 35 -6.17 24.82 -14.11
N GLU A 36 -5.46 23.70 -14.06
CA GLU A 36 -5.59 22.57 -14.96
C GLU A 36 -5.87 21.28 -14.19
N PHE A 37 -6.64 20.39 -14.79
CA PHE A 37 -6.95 19.06 -14.25
C PHE A 37 -6.29 17.99 -15.15
N ILE A 38 -5.30 17.31 -14.63
CA ILE A 38 -4.57 16.26 -15.33
C ILE A 38 -5.19 14.93 -14.91
N CYS A 39 -6.04 14.38 -15.77
CA CYS A 39 -6.74 13.13 -15.56
C CYS A 39 -5.95 11.99 -16.18
N ILE A 40 -5.38 11.12 -15.34
CA ILE A 40 -4.54 10.01 -15.77
C ILE A 40 -5.38 8.73 -15.76
N ASN A 41 -5.84 8.31 -16.95
CA ASN A 41 -6.57 7.06 -17.14
C ASN A 41 -5.58 5.90 -17.27
N ASP A 42 -5.43 5.13 -16.22
CA ASP A 42 -4.49 3.99 -16.11
C ASP A 42 -5.06 2.70 -16.72
N GLY A 43 -5.59 2.81 -17.97
CA GLY A 43 -6.09 1.66 -18.70
C GLY A 43 -7.44 1.14 -18.19
N SER A 44 -8.37 2.04 -17.81
CA SER A 44 -9.73 1.65 -17.42
C SER A 44 -10.43 0.85 -18.51
N THR A 45 -11.17 -0.17 -18.09
CA THR A 45 -11.95 -1.07 -18.95
C THR A 45 -13.48 -0.85 -18.84
N ASP A 46 -13.89 -0.01 -17.90
CA ASP A 46 -15.26 0.46 -17.70
C ASP A 46 -15.54 1.74 -18.50
N ASP A 47 -16.67 2.44 -18.23
CA ASP A 47 -17.02 3.65 -18.94
C ASP A 47 -16.25 4.92 -18.52
N SER A 48 -15.28 4.81 -17.60
CA SER A 48 -14.49 5.96 -17.11
C SER A 48 -13.84 6.75 -18.24
N GLY A 49 -13.32 6.07 -19.28
CA GLY A 49 -12.70 6.73 -20.44
C GLY A 49 -13.69 7.61 -21.24
N ASN A 50 -14.92 7.16 -21.46
CA ASN A 50 -15.94 7.91 -22.17
C ASN A 50 -16.44 9.09 -21.35
N ILE A 51 -16.60 8.91 -20.04
CA ILE A 51 -16.96 9.99 -19.11
C ILE A 51 -15.92 11.11 -19.19
N LEU A 52 -14.63 10.79 -19.07
CA LEU A 52 -13.54 11.76 -19.20
C LEU A 52 -13.60 12.56 -20.51
N GLN A 53 -13.78 11.86 -21.63
CA GLN A 53 -13.87 12.50 -22.93
C GLN A 53 -15.05 13.51 -23.02
N ALA A 54 -16.16 13.18 -22.37
CA ALA A 54 -17.33 14.07 -22.32
C ALA A 54 -17.04 15.36 -21.54
N TYR A 55 -16.31 15.27 -20.43
CA TYR A 55 -15.92 16.45 -19.63
C TYR A 55 -14.85 17.29 -20.33
N ALA A 56 -13.83 16.70 -20.89
CA ALA A 56 -12.78 17.43 -21.62
C ALA A 56 -13.28 18.18 -22.84
N LYS A 57 -14.37 17.72 -23.48
CA LYS A 57 -15.04 18.45 -24.56
C LYS A 57 -15.78 19.72 -24.07
N LYS A 58 -16.23 19.74 -22.83
CA LYS A 58 -17.01 20.84 -22.23
C LYS A 58 -16.11 21.87 -21.53
N ASP A 59 -15.00 21.44 -20.95
CA ASP A 59 -14.11 22.27 -20.17
C ASP A 59 -12.64 22.03 -20.57
N SER A 60 -12.02 23.01 -21.18
CA SER A 60 -10.64 22.94 -21.70
C SER A 60 -9.56 22.86 -20.61
N ARG A 61 -9.94 23.02 -19.35
CA ARG A 61 -9.01 22.83 -18.22
C ARG A 61 -8.66 21.36 -17.99
N PHE A 62 -9.48 20.41 -18.50
CA PHE A 62 -9.22 18.97 -18.41
C PHE A 62 -8.24 18.51 -19.48
N LYS A 63 -7.17 17.86 -19.04
CA LYS A 63 -6.17 17.18 -19.87
C LYS A 63 -6.22 15.69 -19.57
N ILE A 64 -6.47 14.88 -20.59
CA ILE A 64 -6.58 13.43 -20.44
C ILE A 64 -5.28 12.79 -20.90
N ILE A 65 -4.72 11.94 -20.06
CA ILE A 65 -3.59 11.07 -20.38
C ILE A 65 -4.09 9.62 -20.31
N ASN A 66 -4.16 8.96 -21.46
CA ASN A 66 -4.48 7.54 -21.51
C ASN A 66 -3.19 6.72 -21.58
N LYS A 67 -3.05 5.73 -20.71
CA LYS A 67 -1.90 4.84 -20.67
C LYS A 67 -2.32 3.40 -20.40
N THR A 68 -1.44 2.46 -20.67
CA THR A 68 -1.61 1.07 -20.23
C THR A 68 -1.49 1.02 -18.70
N ASN A 69 -2.27 0.17 -18.05
CA ASN A 69 -2.23 0.04 -16.61
C ASN A 69 -0.82 -0.32 -16.11
N SER A 70 -0.28 0.51 -15.26
CA SER A 70 1.04 0.33 -14.62
C SER A 70 1.03 0.70 -13.15
N GLY A 71 -0.14 1.01 -12.60
CA GLY A 71 -0.36 1.28 -11.18
C GLY A 71 -0.40 2.76 -10.83
N TYR A 72 -0.84 3.00 -9.61
CA TYR A 72 -1.10 4.33 -9.06
C TYR A 72 0.16 5.21 -9.03
N GLY A 73 1.26 4.70 -8.48
CA GLY A 73 2.50 5.47 -8.35
C GLY A 73 3.07 5.94 -9.68
N ASP A 74 3.04 5.07 -10.71
CA ASP A 74 3.44 5.45 -12.06
C ASP A 74 2.50 6.50 -12.66
N SER A 75 1.19 6.33 -12.49
CA SER A 75 0.19 7.30 -12.96
C SER A 75 0.39 8.67 -12.33
N MET A 76 0.63 8.72 -11.03
CA MET A 76 0.92 9.97 -10.32
C MET A 76 2.22 10.62 -10.79
N ASN A 77 3.27 9.84 -11.03
CA ASN A 77 4.55 10.33 -11.57
C ASN A 77 4.40 10.88 -13.01
N VAL A 78 3.59 10.24 -13.84
CA VAL A 78 3.23 10.77 -15.18
C VAL A 78 2.53 12.13 -15.02
N GLY A 79 1.56 12.23 -14.11
CA GLY A 79 0.86 13.50 -13.80
C GLY A 79 1.81 14.59 -13.31
N LEU A 80 2.73 14.27 -12.40
CA LEU A 80 3.75 15.21 -11.89
C LEU A 80 4.64 15.75 -13.02
N ASN A 81 5.03 14.91 -13.97
CA ASN A 81 5.87 15.31 -15.11
C ASN A 81 5.13 16.25 -16.10
N GLU A 82 3.84 16.04 -16.30
CA GLU A 82 3.00 16.82 -17.22
C GLU A 82 2.50 18.14 -16.60
N ALA A 83 2.55 18.28 -15.30
CA ALA A 83 2.05 19.43 -14.56
C ALA A 83 2.83 20.72 -14.87
N LYS A 84 2.10 21.82 -15.07
CA LYS A 84 2.63 23.17 -15.39
C LYS A 84 2.33 24.20 -14.31
N GLY A 85 1.46 23.84 -13.36
CA GLY A 85 1.06 24.70 -12.26
C GLY A 85 2.22 25.07 -11.33
N GLU A 86 2.10 26.17 -10.66
CA GLU A 86 3.03 26.57 -9.59
C GLU A 86 2.95 25.62 -8.41
N PHE A 87 1.74 25.10 -8.13
CA PHE A 87 1.44 24.10 -7.13
C PHE A 87 0.81 22.87 -7.74
N ILE A 88 0.92 21.74 -7.08
CA ILE A 88 0.31 20.46 -7.41
C ILE A 88 -0.76 20.16 -6.36
N GLY A 89 -1.99 19.93 -6.78
CA GLY A 89 -3.06 19.35 -5.98
C GLY A 89 -3.34 17.92 -6.39
N ILE A 90 -4.03 17.16 -5.56
CA ILE A 90 -4.42 15.78 -5.83
C ILE A 90 -5.88 15.61 -5.42
N VAL A 91 -6.68 15.00 -6.28
CA VAL A 91 -8.06 14.60 -5.98
C VAL A 91 -8.23 13.16 -6.45
N GLU A 92 -8.53 12.27 -5.51
CA GLU A 92 -8.86 10.89 -5.85
C GLU A 92 -10.18 10.82 -6.63
N SER A 93 -10.28 9.91 -7.58
CA SER A 93 -11.38 9.88 -8.54
C SER A 93 -12.73 9.43 -7.95
N ASP A 94 -12.75 8.95 -6.72
CA ASP A 94 -13.96 8.64 -5.95
C ASP A 94 -14.32 9.72 -4.90
N ASP A 95 -13.46 10.73 -4.74
CA ASP A 95 -13.64 11.89 -3.87
C ASP A 95 -14.17 13.12 -4.63
N PHE A 96 -14.45 14.21 -3.91
CA PHE A 96 -14.83 15.48 -4.52
C PHE A 96 -14.45 16.68 -3.64
N ALA A 97 -14.20 17.82 -4.29
CA ALA A 97 -13.68 19.02 -3.65
C ALA A 97 -14.75 20.11 -3.50
N GLU A 98 -14.67 20.92 -2.44
CA GLU A 98 -15.42 22.17 -2.32
C GLU A 98 -15.03 23.15 -3.44
N PRO A 99 -15.95 24.00 -3.92
CA PRO A 99 -15.71 24.87 -5.07
C PRO A 99 -14.54 25.85 -4.91
N ASP A 100 -14.23 26.26 -3.70
CA ASP A 100 -13.17 27.25 -3.39
C ASP A 100 -11.88 26.62 -2.86
N MET A 101 -11.77 25.29 -2.83
CA MET A 101 -10.61 24.59 -2.27
C MET A 101 -9.29 25.11 -2.84
N PHE A 102 -9.11 25.05 -4.15
CA PHE A 102 -7.82 25.38 -4.76
C PHE A 102 -7.54 26.89 -4.78
N GLU A 103 -8.57 27.73 -4.79
CA GLU A 103 -8.39 29.18 -4.64
C GLU A 103 -7.88 29.54 -3.25
N LYS A 104 -8.49 28.97 -2.21
CA LYS A 104 -8.09 29.21 -0.81
C LYS A 104 -6.70 28.66 -0.52
N LEU A 105 -6.46 27.39 -0.87
CA LEU A 105 -5.14 26.78 -0.64
C LEU A 105 -4.03 27.51 -1.40
N TYR A 106 -4.29 27.92 -2.66
CA TYR A 106 -3.33 28.72 -3.42
C TYR A 106 -3.04 30.06 -2.75
N SER A 107 -4.07 30.77 -2.28
CA SER A 107 -3.87 32.04 -1.57
C SER A 107 -3.01 31.88 -0.34
N PHE A 108 -3.32 30.93 0.52
CA PHE A 108 -2.49 30.60 1.71
C PHE A 108 -1.04 30.30 1.32
N ALA A 109 -0.86 29.45 0.30
CA ALA A 109 0.47 29.02 -0.10
C ALA A 109 1.30 30.18 -0.71
N TYR A 110 0.66 30.99 -1.56
CA TYR A 110 1.33 32.11 -2.23
C TYR A 110 1.68 33.22 -1.26
N ASP A 111 0.71 33.68 -0.44
CA ASP A 111 0.87 34.80 0.48
C ASP A 111 1.91 34.50 1.59
N ASN A 112 2.02 33.23 1.99
CA ASN A 112 2.95 32.79 3.03
C ASN A 112 4.22 32.10 2.47
N GLN A 113 4.40 32.03 1.15
CA GLN A 113 5.55 31.41 0.48
C GLN A 113 5.78 29.97 0.94
N LEU A 114 4.72 29.17 0.99
CA LEU A 114 4.76 27.81 1.51
C LEU A 114 5.27 26.81 0.47
N ASP A 115 5.88 25.74 0.95
CA ASP A 115 6.17 24.55 0.18
C ASP A 115 4.97 23.61 0.19
N ILE A 116 4.22 23.57 1.32
CA ILE A 116 3.04 22.73 1.53
C ILE A 116 1.98 23.52 2.31
N VAL A 117 0.73 23.43 1.87
CA VAL A 117 -0.42 23.80 2.69
C VAL A 117 -1.42 22.65 2.69
N LYS A 118 -1.96 22.31 3.86
CA LYS A 118 -2.98 21.25 4.02
C LYS A 118 -4.20 21.77 4.75
N SER A 119 -5.35 21.22 4.40
CA SER A 119 -6.64 21.48 5.07
C SER A 119 -7.14 20.25 5.83
N ASN A 120 -8.16 20.45 6.65
CA ASN A 120 -9.02 19.36 7.12
C ASN A 120 -9.86 18.80 5.98
N CYS A 121 -10.65 17.77 6.25
CA CYS A 121 -11.53 17.13 5.28
C CYS A 121 -12.90 16.82 5.87
N PHE A 122 -13.80 16.36 5.00
CA PHE A 122 -15.06 15.73 5.39
C PHE A 122 -14.96 14.23 5.11
N PHE A 123 -15.46 13.39 6.02
CA PHE A 123 -15.79 12.01 5.70
C PHE A 123 -17.19 11.98 5.07
N TYR A 124 -17.25 11.41 3.86
CA TYR A 124 -18.46 11.33 3.08
C TYR A 124 -18.92 9.90 2.91
N SER A 125 -20.21 9.67 3.10
CA SER A 125 -20.86 8.39 2.77
C SER A 125 -22.29 8.61 2.33
N THR A 126 -22.86 7.62 1.64
CA THR A 126 -24.29 7.57 1.29
C THR A 126 -24.93 6.41 2.02
N LYS A 127 -25.83 6.70 2.94
CA LYS A 127 -26.57 5.69 3.71
C LYS A 127 -28.07 5.83 3.44
N ASP A 128 -28.70 4.76 3.00
CA ASP A 128 -30.16 4.73 2.69
C ASP A 128 -30.62 5.85 1.75
N GLY A 129 -29.76 6.27 0.80
CA GLY A 129 -30.02 7.35 -0.14
C GLY A 129 -29.79 8.77 0.41
N ALA A 130 -29.42 8.91 1.69
CA ALA A 130 -29.06 10.19 2.29
C ALA A 130 -27.53 10.37 2.30
N GLU A 131 -27.07 11.56 1.90
CA GLU A 131 -25.66 11.95 2.01
C GLU A 131 -25.32 12.33 3.44
N CYS A 132 -24.20 11.81 3.95
CA CYS A 132 -23.64 12.16 5.23
C CYS A 132 -22.27 12.79 5.02
N ASN A 133 -22.06 13.98 5.57
CA ASN A 133 -20.79 14.71 5.55
C ASN A 133 -20.42 15.06 6.98
N GLU A 134 -19.33 14.51 7.45
CA GLU A 134 -18.79 14.78 8.78
C GLU A 134 -17.44 15.48 8.66
N LYS A 135 -17.34 16.72 9.18
CA LYS A 135 -16.05 17.41 9.23
C LYS A 135 -15.13 16.71 10.23
N VAL A 136 -13.95 16.34 9.79
CA VAL A 136 -12.94 15.66 10.59
C VAL A 136 -11.74 16.57 10.78
N ASP A 137 -11.36 16.79 12.04
CA ASP A 137 -10.09 17.42 12.37
C ASP A 137 -9.00 16.35 12.32
N VAL A 138 -8.21 16.39 11.25
CA VAL A 138 -7.10 15.42 11.05
C VAL A 138 -5.78 15.94 11.64
N PHE A 139 -5.77 17.13 12.25
CA PHE A 139 -4.54 17.79 12.72
C PHE A 139 -4.24 17.55 14.20
N ASP A 140 -5.29 17.18 14.98
CA ASP A 140 -5.13 16.94 16.42
C ASP A 140 -4.49 18.17 17.11
N GLU A 141 -3.40 18.00 17.83
CA GLU A 141 -2.69 19.06 18.55
C GLU A 141 -1.68 19.85 17.69
N LEU A 142 -1.63 19.61 16.37
CA LEU A 142 -0.73 20.32 15.48
C LEU A 142 -1.11 21.80 15.31
N PRO A 143 -0.15 22.69 15.12
CA PRO A 143 -0.43 24.12 14.98
C PRO A 143 -1.15 24.44 13.69
N VAL A 144 -2.33 25.06 13.77
CA VAL A 144 -3.11 25.52 12.61
C VAL A 144 -2.93 27.01 12.36
N ASN A 145 -3.09 27.43 11.09
CA ASN A 145 -3.03 28.82 10.62
C ASN A 145 -1.72 29.56 10.98
N GLN A 146 -0.63 28.83 11.10
CA GLN A 146 0.70 29.40 11.29
C GLN A 146 1.73 28.62 10.48
N VAL A 147 2.79 29.32 10.06
CA VAL A 147 3.90 28.73 9.29
C VAL A 147 4.86 28.04 10.23
N PHE A 148 5.28 26.82 9.90
CA PHE A 148 6.31 26.07 10.64
C PHE A 148 7.12 25.19 9.69
N CYS A 149 8.28 24.71 10.17
CA CYS A 149 9.05 23.68 9.49
C CYS A 149 8.54 22.28 9.92
N PRO A 150 8.21 21.37 8.98
CA PRO A 150 7.76 20.02 9.36
C PRO A 150 8.73 19.26 10.26
N MET A 151 10.03 19.46 10.09
CA MET A 151 11.06 18.83 10.94
C MET A 151 10.96 19.25 12.41
N ASP A 152 10.37 20.41 12.71
CA ASP A 152 10.13 20.89 14.08
C ASP A 152 8.87 20.27 14.71
N LYS A 153 8.10 19.52 13.93
CA LYS A 153 6.84 18.88 14.33
C LYS A 153 6.86 17.38 13.98
N PRO A 154 7.65 16.58 14.69
CA PRO A 154 7.89 15.18 14.39
C PRO A 154 6.61 14.34 14.22
N SER A 155 5.54 14.62 15.00
CA SER A 155 4.30 13.89 14.96
C SER A 155 3.60 13.89 13.58
N LEU A 156 3.87 14.88 12.73
CA LEU A 156 3.41 14.90 11.33
C LEU A 156 3.78 13.62 10.59
N PHE A 157 5.01 13.14 10.80
CA PHE A 157 5.57 12.00 10.06
C PHE A 157 4.84 10.68 10.31
N TRP A 158 4.12 10.54 11.42
CA TRP A 158 3.35 9.34 11.71
C TRP A 158 1.86 9.58 11.96
N LYS A 159 1.38 10.83 12.07
CA LYS A 159 -0.04 11.13 12.27
C LYS A 159 -0.77 11.49 10.98
N LEU A 160 -0.13 12.13 10.00
CA LEU A 160 -0.82 12.79 8.89
C LEU A 160 -0.25 12.41 7.51
N GLN A 161 -0.74 11.31 6.91
CA GLN A 161 -0.34 10.83 5.59
C GLN A 161 -1.29 11.17 4.45
N THR A 162 -2.37 11.94 4.68
CA THR A 162 -3.31 12.32 3.61
C THR A 162 -2.61 13.19 2.55
N ILE A 163 -2.68 12.83 1.27
CA ILE A 163 -2.09 13.61 0.16
C ILE A 163 -3.10 14.56 -0.48
N TRP A 164 -4.36 14.18 -0.46
CA TRP A 164 -5.47 14.83 -1.16
C TRP A 164 -6.04 16.07 -0.43
N THR A 165 -5.64 16.35 0.80
CA THR A 165 -6.00 17.57 1.55
C THR A 165 -5.05 18.74 1.29
N ALA A 166 -4.07 18.59 0.40
CA ALA A 166 -2.96 19.52 0.29
C ALA A 166 -2.73 20.04 -1.14
N ILE A 167 -2.00 21.16 -1.21
CA ILE A 167 -1.23 21.51 -2.42
C ILE A 167 0.26 21.59 -2.06
N TYR A 168 1.09 21.18 -3.01
CA TYR A 168 2.53 21.08 -2.90
C TYR A 168 3.18 22.01 -3.93
N LYS A 169 4.15 22.83 -3.53
CA LYS A 169 4.87 23.67 -4.47
C LYS A 169 5.65 22.81 -5.48
N ARG A 170 5.32 22.97 -6.77
CA ARG A 170 5.91 22.12 -7.82
C ARG A 170 7.45 22.19 -7.84
N GLN A 171 8.04 23.38 -7.64
CA GLN A 171 9.49 23.53 -7.61
C GLN A 171 10.14 22.80 -6.42
N HIS A 172 9.44 22.70 -5.27
CA HIS A 172 9.89 21.92 -4.12
C HIS A 172 9.98 20.43 -4.48
N LEU A 173 8.97 19.87 -5.14
CA LEU A 173 8.98 18.47 -5.59
C LEU A 173 10.14 18.19 -6.55
N ILE A 174 10.36 19.09 -7.52
CA ILE A 174 11.43 18.95 -8.52
C ILE A 174 12.81 19.04 -7.87
N ASN A 175 13.07 20.05 -7.04
CA ASN A 175 14.37 20.28 -6.43
C ASN A 175 14.83 19.13 -5.53
N ASN A 176 13.86 18.46 -4.89
CA ASN A 176 14.12 17.36 -3.97
C ASN A 176 13.89 15.98 -4.61
N CYS A 177 13.62 15.91 -5.92
CA CYS A 177 13.35 14.67 -6.65
C CYS A 177 12.24 13.81 -6.02
N ILE A 178 11.24 14.46 -5.40
CA ILE A 178 10.14 13.79 -4.73
C ILE A 178 9.21 13.12 -5.74
N LYS A 179 8.97 11.82 -5.57
CA LYS A 179 8.16 10.99 -6.45
C LYS A 179 7.38 9.95 -5.67
N PHE A 180 6.32 9.47 -6.29
CA PHE A 180 5.62 8.28 -5.81
C PHE A 180 6.44 7.02 -6.08
N ASN A 181 6.33 6.04 -5.20
CA ASN A 181 6.93 4.74 -5.42
C ASN A 181 6.19 4.00 -6.55
N ASN A 182 6.94 3.45 -7.51
CA ASN A 182 6.39 2.72 -8.66
C ASN A 182 6.11 1.25 -8.30
N THR A 183 5.20 1.04 -7.33
CA THR A 183 4.71 -0.29 -6.99
C THR A 183 3.45 -0.64 -7.79
N PRO A 184 3.20 -1.92 -8.11
CA PRO A 184 1.98 -2.31 -8.82
C PRO A 184 0.71 -2.02 -8.04
N GLY A 185 -0.31 -1.52 -8.73
CA GLY A 185 -1.62 -1.21 -8.15
C GLY A 185 -1.64 0.10 -7.37
N ALA A 186 -2.70 0.33 -6.59
CA ALA A 186 -2.86 1.48 -5.68
C ALA A 186 -2.72 0.98 -4.24
N SER A 187 -1.67 1.35 -3.50
CA SER A 187 -1.38 0.75 -2.19
C SER A 187 -0.37 1.56 -1.38
N TYR A 188 -0.86 2.45 -0.54
CA TYR A 188 -0.05 3.17 0.46
C TYR A 188 1.07 4.06 -0.09
N GLN A 189 1.09 4.38 -1.40
CA GLN A 189 2.11 5.26 -1.99
C GLN A 189 2.05 6.71 -1.47
N ASP A 190 0.94 7.09 -0.85
CA ASP A 190 0.77 8.33 -0.10
C ASP A 190 1.72 8.42 1.09
N VAL A 191 1.97 7.32 1.79
CA VAL A 191 2.82 7.27 2.99
C VAL A 191 4.24 7.73 2.68
N SER A 192 4.88 7.15 1.68
CA SER A 192 6.26 7.52 1.31
C SER A 192 6.33 8.89 0.65
N PHE A 193 5.33 9.26 -0.17
CA PHE A 193 5.28 10.58 -0.80
C PHE A 193 5.18 11.70 0.23
N VAL A 194 4.29 11.57 1.21
CA VAL A 194 4.14 12.56 2.28
C VAL A 194 5.38 12.63 3.16
N PHE A 195 5.98 11.49 3.50
CA PHE A 195 7.21 11.46 4.29
C PHE A 195 8.35 12.24 3.62
N GLN A 196 8.57 12.03 2.31
CA GLN A 196 9.57 12.75 1.53
C GLN A 196 9.29 14.27 1.54
N ASN A 197 8.03 14.66 1.37
CA ASN A 197 7.62 16.06 1.37
C ASN A 197 7.93 16.75 2.70
N TYR A 198 7.56 16.12 3.82
CA TYR A 198 7.83 16.68 5.15
C TYR A 198 9.33 16.75 5.46
N ALA A 199 10.11 15.77 5.05
CA ALA A 199 11.56 15.75 5.26
C ALA A 199 12.30 16.88 4.52
N CYS A 200 11.73 17.36 3.40
CA CYS A 200 12.37 18.34 2.52
C CYS A 200 11.75 19.74 2.62
N ALA A 201 10.54 19.89 3.15
CA ALA A 201 9.89 21.20 3.23
C ALA A 201 10.46 22.05 4.37
N ASP A 202 10.62 23.34 4.09
CA ASP A 202 11.02 24.33 5.10
C ASP A 202 9.80 25.10 5.65
N ARG A 203 8.76 25.26 4.83
CA ARG A 203 7.61 26.11 5.15
C ARG A 203 6.29 25.40 4.86
N MET A 204 5.58 25.05 5.92
CA MET A 204 4.28 24.40 5.86
C MET A 204 3.25 25.14 6.70
N MET A 205 1.98 25.05 6.31
CA MET A 205 0.84 25.53 7.10
C MET A 205 -0.28 24.49 7.07
N LEU A 206 -0.93 24.31 8.20
CA LEU A 206 -2.19 23.58 8.33
C LEU A 206 -3.32 24.61 8.47
N VAL A 207 -4.40 24.48 7.70
CA VAL A 207 -5.55 25.36 7.77
C VAL A 207 -6.76 24.63 8.35
N SER A 208 -7.45 25.25 9.30
CA SER A 208 -8.54 24.61 10.06
C SER A 208 -9.79 24.33 9.24
N ASP A 209 -9.92 24.93 8.05
CA ASP A 209 -11.04 24.69 7.15
C ASP A 209 -10.93 23.29 6.50
N ALA A 210 -12.07 22.75 6.07
CA ALA A 210 -12.17 21.49 5.36
C ALA A 210 -12.68 21.73 3.94
N TYR A 211 -12.02 21.14 2.94
CA TYR A 211 -12.35 21.41 1.54
C TYR A 211 -12.53 20.15 0.68
N LEU A 212 -12.14 18.99 1.15
CA LEU A 212 -12.27 17.75 0.39
C LEU A 212 -13.17 16.77 1.12
N HIS A 213 -14.03 16.09 0.37
CA HIS A 213 -14.91 15.03 0.84
C HIS A 213 -14.31 13.68 0.49
N TYR A 214 -13.73 13.04 1.48
CA TYR A 214 -13.17 11.70 1.37
C TYR A 214 -14.26 10.64 1.49
N ARG A 215 -14.42 9.81 0.47
CA ARG A 215 -15.45 8.77 0.43
C ARG A 215 -15.05 7.55 1.24
N ILE A 216 -15.84 7.22 2.27
CA ILE A 216 -15.59 6.07 3.16
C ILE A 216 -16.47 4.84 2.85
N ASP A 217 -17.45 4.95 1.93
CA ASP A 217 -18.38 3.87 1.59
C ASP A 217 -18.04 3.15 0.27
N ASN A 218 -16.86 3.39 -0.31
CA ASN A 218 -16.40 2.69 -1.49
C ASN A 218 -15.84 1.31 -1.12
N MET A 219 -16.64 0.25 -1.33
CA MET A 219 -16.22 -1.13 -1.07
C MET A 219 -15.07 -1.62 -1.96
N ALA A 220 -14.86 -0.97 -3.12
CA ALA A 220 -13.75 -1.26 -4.03
C ALA A 220 -12.47 -0.48 -3.68
N SER A 221 -12.49 0.31 -2.60
CA SER A 221 -11.31 1.06 -2.14
C SER A 221 -10.13 0.13 -1.92
N SER A 222 -8.95 0.63 -2.25
CA SER A 222 -7.70 -0.11 -2.09
C SER A 222 -7.41 -0.54 -0.65
N VAL A 223 -7.90 0.20 0.34
CA VAL A 223 -7.78 -0.11 1.77
C VAL A 223 -8.48 -1.43 2.13
N ASN A 224 -9.55 -1.79 1.40
CA ASN A 224 -10.33 -3.01 1.64
C ASN A 224 -9.77 -4.24 0.90
N ASN A 225 -8.67 -4.12 0.16
CA ASN A 225 -8.13 -5.22 -0.63
C ASN A 225 -7.11 -6.05 0.17
N PRO A 226 -7.45 -7.29 0.59
CA PRO A 226 -6.57 -8.11 1.43
C PRO A 226 -5.32 -8.62 0.70
N THR A 227 -5.23 -8.49 -0.64
CA THR A 227 -4.04 -8.93 -1.40
C THR A 227 -2.86 -7.96 -1.32
N LYS A 228 -3.05 -6.80 -0.70
CA LYS A 228 -2.06 -5.71 -0.60
C LYS A 228 -1.26 -5.69 0.70
N VAL A 229 -1.13 -6.84 1.33
CA VAL A 229 -0.59 -7.02 2.68
C VAL A 229 0.81 -6.43 2.87
N PHE A 230 1.70 -6.62 1.88
CA PHE A 230 3.09 -6.19 1.97
C PHE A 230 3.39 -4.85 1.30
N CYS A 231 2.39 -4.21 0.68
CA CYS A 231 2.62 -2.92 0.01
C CYS A 231 3.10 -1.83 0.96
N ILE A 232 2.67 -1.89 2.23
CA ILE A 232 3.18 -0.97 3.26
C ILE A 232 4.68 -1.19 3.55
N CYS A 233 5.16 -2.42 3.45
CA CYS A 233 6.58 -2.73 3.61
C CYS A 233 7.41 -2.14 2.45
N ASP A 234 6.87 -2.19 1.21
CA ASP A 234 7.51 -1.57 0.05
C ASP A 234 7.65 -0.05 0.24
N GLU A 235 6.65 0.60 0.84
CA GLU A 235 6.70 2.04 1.14
C GLU A 235 7.69 2.38 2.26
N LEU A 236 7.77 1.55 3.30
CA LEU A 236 8.77 1.72 4.37
C LEU A 236 10.19 1.54 3.84
N GLU A 237 10.42 0.59 2.93
CA GLU A 237 11.69 0.39 2.27
C GLU A 237 12.05 1.57 1.35
N TYR A 238 11.06 2.12 0.66
CA TYR A 238 11.25 3.32 -0.17
C TYR A 238 11.64 4.53 0.67
N ILE A 239 11.01 4.71 1.85
CA ILE A 239 11.39 5.75 2.84
C ILE A 239 12.82 5.53 3.32
N ARG A 240 13.22 4.30 3.65
CA ARG A 240 14.59 3.98 4.07
C ARG A 240 15.61 4.36 3.00
N THR A 241 15.36 3.96 1.76
CA THR A 241 16.21 4.31 0.61
C THR A 241 16.30 5.82 0.38
N PHE A 242 15.23 6.56 0.63
CA PHE A 242 15.23 8.01 0.56
C PHE A 242 16.10 8.64 1.68
N ILE A 243 15.96 8.14 2.92
CA ILE A 243 16.77 8.62 4.07
C ILE A 243 18.26 8.43 3.84
N GLU A 244 18.67 7.34 3.18
CA GLU A 244 20.08 7.10 2.83
C GLU A 244 20.66 8.15 1.86
N LYS A 245 19.81 8.79 1.06
CA LYS A 245 20.21 9.77 0.04
C LYS A 245 20.12 11.22 0.50
N ILE A 246 19.35 11.50 1.56
CA ILE A 246 19.17 12.85 2.08
C ILE A 246 20.41 13.30 2.87
N ASP A 247 20.48 14.61 3.18
CA ASP A 247 21.56 15.20 3.99
C ASP A 247 21.80 14.44 5.30
N LYS A 248 23.07 14.16 5.57
CA LYS A 248 23.50 13.40 6.76
C LYS A 248 22.96 13.98 8.08
N SER A 249 22.83 15.29 8.17
CA SER A 249 22.36 15.98 9.38
C SER A 249 20.92 15.65 9.75
N LYS A 250 20.09 15.23 8.77
CA LYS A 250 18.69 14.89 8.96
C LYS A 250 18.44 13.38 9.16
N ARG A 251 19.41 12.51 8.80
CA ARG A 251 19.20 11.05 8.72
C ARG A 251 18.79 10.44 10.05
N GLU A 252 19.45 10.79 11.13
CA GLU A 252 19.16 10.23 12.45
C GLU A 252 17.72 10.52 12.86
N SER A 253 17.31 11.80 12.83
CA SER A 253 15.94 12.21 13.17
C SER A 253 14.90 11.55 12.26
N LEU A 254 15.17 11.51 10.94
CA LEU A 254 14.25 10.89 9.98
C LEU A 254 14.14 9.37 10.16
N SER A 255 15.23 8.68 10.54
CA SER A 255 15.20 7.26 10.86
C SER A 255 14.33 6.97 12.10
N LEU A 256 14.40 7.83 13.10
CA LEU A 256 13.53 7.76 14.29
C LEU A 256 12.06 8.01 13.91
N TYR A 257 11.78 9.01 13.06
CA TYR A 257 10.41 9.30 12.61
C TYR A 257 9.85 8.17 11.74
N ALA A 258 10.69 7.58 10.87
CA ALA A 258 10.33 6.44 10.06
C ALA A 258 10.04 5.19 10.90
N SER A 259 10.81 4.94 11.97
CA SER A 259 10.55 3.81 12.88
C SER A 259 9.22 3.97 13.61
N ARG A 260 8.89 5.19 14.05
CA ARG A 260 7.61 5.48 14.69
C ARG A 260 6.42 5.36 13.72
N LEU A 261 6.60 5.84 12.48
CA LEU A 261 5.63 5.62 11.40
C LEU A 261 5.44 4.13 11.14
N GLY A 262 6.54 3.38 10.99
CA GLY A 262 6.53 1.94 10.74
C GLY A 262 5.76 1.18 11.83
N TYR A 263 5.98 1.49 13.10
CA TYR A 263 5.19 0.90 14.20
C TYR A 263 3.69 1.10 13.96
N ARG A 264 3.26 2.34 13.71
CA ARG A 264 1.84 2.65 13.53
C ARG A 264 1.24 1.90 12.35
N VAL A 265 1.83 2.08 11.14
CA VAL A 265 1.24 1.54 9.92
C VAL A 265 1.28 0.01 9.86
N LEU A 266 2.31 -0.63 10.42
CA LEU A 266 2.39 -2.09 10.50
C LEU A 266 1.36 -2.65 11.49
N LYS A 267 1.21 -2.05 12.67
CA LYS A 267 0.19 -2.45 13.66
C LYS A 267 -1.21 -2.32 13.09
N GLU A 268 -1.55 -1.14 12.54
CA GLU A 268 -2.87 -0.89 11.94
C GLU A 268 -3.18 -1.91 10.83
N ASN A 269 -2.20 -2.21 9.97
CA ASN A 269 -2.40 -3.17 8.89
C ASN A 269 -2.54 -4.61 9.42
N VAL A 270 -1.73 -5.03 10.39
CA VAL A 270 -1.87 -6.35 11.03
C VAL A 270 -3.25 -6.50 11.67
N ASP A 271 -3.72 -5.47 12.40
CA ASP A 271 -4.99 -5.52 13.12
C ASP A 271 -6.22 -5.50 12.19
N ASN A 272 -6.09 -4.95 10.98
CA ASN A 272 -7.16 -4.83 10.00
C ASN A 272 -7.22 -5.97 8.97
N LEU A 273 -6.16 -6.80 8.87
CA LEU A 273 -6.13 -7.90 7.93
C LEU A 273 -6.96 -9.10 8.38
N GLY A 274 -7.60 -9.74 7.41
CA GLY A 274 -8.19 -11.06 7.60
C GLY A 274 -7.11 -12.15 7.75
N SER A 275 -7.53 -13.26 8.34
CA SER A 275 -6.72 -14.34 8.93
C SER A 275 -5.54 -14.89 8.14
N ALA A 276 -5.62 -14.99 6.81
CA ALA A 276 -4.60 -15.72 6.04
C ALA A 276 -3.26 -14.98 5.91
N PHE A 277 -3.29 -13.62 5.93
CA PHE A 277 -2.10 -12.79 5.73
C PHE A 277 -1.67 -12.02 6.98
N GLN A 278 -2.53 -11.97 7.99
CA GLN A 278 -2.25 -11.26 9.24
C GLN A 278 -0.95 -11.72 9.86
N TYR A 279 -0.74 -13.04 9.92
CA TYR A 279 0.47 -13.60 10.51
C TYR A 279 1.73 -13.33 9.67
N ALA A 280 1.63 -13.41 8.35
CA ALA A 280 2.76 -13.12 7.48
C ALA A 280 3.23 -11.66 7.62
N LEU A 281 2.29 -10.69 7.67
CA LEU A 281 2.63 -9.30 7.94
C LEU A 281 3.13 -9.09 9.38
N PHE A 282 2.54 -9.79 10.35
CA PHE A 282 3.02 -9.77 11.74
C PHE A 282 4.49 -10.19 11.83
N CYS A 283 4.90 -11.20 11.09
CA CYS A 283 6.30 -11.64 11.08
C CYS A 283 7.24 -10.59 10.49
N ARG A 284 6.81 -9.90 9.41
CA ARG A 284 7.55 -8.75 8.89
C ARG A 284 7.64 -7.62 9.91
N MET A 285 6.56 -7.33 10.60
CA MET A 285 6.55 -6.35 11.68
C MET A 285 7.56 -6.70 12.78
N VAL A 286 7.66 -7.97 13.17
CA VAL A 286 8.66 -8.44 14.15
C VAL A 286 10.09 -8.19 13.65
N GLU A 287 10.37 -8.42 12.36
CA GLU A 287 11.68 -8.13 11.76
C GLU A 287 12.01 -6.62 11.83
N TYR A 288 11.07 -5.74 11.47
CA TYR A 288 11.24 -4.29 11.63
C TYR A 288 11.52 -3.89 13.08
N PHE A 289 10.79 -4.46 14.04
CA PHE A 289 10.98 -4.11 15.46
C PHE A 289 12.32 -4.62 16.02
N LYS A 290 12.83 -5.75 15.54
CA LYS A 290 14.20 -6.20 15.84
C LYS A 290 15.24 -5.20 15.32
N GLU A 291 15.09 -4.77 14.05
CA GLU A 291 15.96 -3.78 13.44
C GLU A 291 15.90 -2.44 14.19
N TYR A 292 14.72 -1.98 14.62
CA TYR A 292 14.57 -0.75 15.41
C TYR A 292 15.32 -0.85 16.73
N ARG A 293 15.30 -2.01 17.39
CA ARG A 293 16.06 -2.28 18.63
C ARG A 293 17.56 -2.28 18.37
N GLU A 294 18.02 -3.00 17.36
CA GLU A 294 19.42 -3.11 16.98
C GLU A 294 20.05 -1.76 16.62
N ASN A 295 19.26 -0.88 16.00
CA ASN A 295 19.67 0.49 15.65
C ASN A 295 19.52 1.49 16.83
N GLY A 296 19.04 1.07 18.01
CA GLY A 296 18.85 1.93 19.17
C GLY A 296 17.67 2.89 19.05
N TYR A 297 16.76 2.71 18.07
CA TYR A 297 15.62 3.63 17.88
C TYR A 297 14.58 3.53 19.00
N LEU A 298 14.53 2.40 19.70
CA LEU A 298 13.63 2.20 20.84
C LEU A 298 14.17 2.77 22.15
N ASP A 299 15.48 3.09 22.19
CA ASP A 299 16.18 3.69 23.34
C ASP A 299 16.32 5.23 23.15
N ALA A 300 15.76 5.77 22.06
CA ALA A 300 15.81 7.20 21.76
C ALA A 300 15.08 8.02 22.85
N PRO A 301 15.40 9.30 23.00
CA PRO A 301 14.72 10.17 23.95
C PRO A 301 13.20 10.13 23.72
N TYR A 302 12.45 10.03 24.80
CA TYR A 302 10.97 10.01 24.72
C TYR A 302 10.41 11.27 24.05
N GLU A 303 11.10 12.41 24.19
CA GLU A 303 10.68 13.68 23.59
C GLU A 303 11.72 14.22 22.60
N ILE A 304 11.25 14.59 21.41
CA ILE A 304 12.02 15.29 20.37
C ILE A 304 11.22 16.52 19.94
N ASN A 305 11.82 17.72 20.06
CA ASN A 305 11.17 18.99 19.72
C ASN A 305 9.79 19.18 20.40
N GLY A 306 9.69 18.79 21.68
CA GLY A 306 8.44 18.85 22.44
C GLY A 306 7.35 17.88 21.98
N CYS A 307 7.73 16.84 21.24
CA CYS A 307 6.83 15.78 20.80
C CYS A 307 7.28 14.43 21.37
N THR A 308 6.36 13.70 21.96
CA THR A 308 6.60 12.31 22.43
C THR A 308 6.80 11.40 21.22
N LEU A 309 8.01 10.87 21.05
CA LEU A 309 8.34 9.93 19.99
C LEU A 309 7.73 8.56 20.28
N TRP A 310 7.98 8.04 21.48
CA TRP A 310 7.48 6.76 21.95
C TRP A 310 6.71 6.91 23.24
N GLU A 311 5.53 6.36 23.30
CA GLU A 311 4.78 6.23 24.55
C GLU A 311 5.20 4.94 25.27
N GLU A 312 5.13 4.91 26.62
CA GLU A 312 5.53 3.76 27.41
C GLU A 312 4.79 2.48 27.02
N ASN A 313 3.49 2.58 26.71
CA ASN A 313 2.67 1.46 26.26
C ASN A 313 3.13 0.90 24.92
N GLN A 314 3.64 1.75 23.99
CA GLN A 314 4.15 1.32 22.69
C GLN A 314 5.48 0.57 22.82
N ILE A 315 6.37 1.06 23.66
CA ILE A 315 7.63 0.35 23.98
C ILE A 315 7.33 -0.97 24.70
N ALA A 316 6.37 -0.99 25.62
CA ALA A 316 5.95 -2.21 26.31
C ALA A 316 5.37 -3.24 25.30
N ASP A 317 4.52 -2.79 24.38
CA ASP A 317 3.95 -3.62 23.31
C ASP A 317 5.04 -4.22 22.41
N ILE A 318 5.99 -3.40 21.92
CA ILE A 318 7.11 -3.88 21.13
C ILE A 318 7.96 -4.89 21.92
N ASN A 319 8.22 -4.62 23.20
CA ASN A 319 9.00 -5.52 24.06
C ASN A 319 8.31 -6.87 24.25
N GLU A 320 6.99 -6.89 24.46
CA GLU A 320 6.20 -8.11 24.55
C GLU A 320 6.20 -8.89 23.24
N ILE A 321 6.02 -8.20 22.10
CA ILE A 321 6.11 -8.78 20.76
C ILE A 321 7.49 -9.46 20.57
N LEU A 322 8.56 -8.75 20.88
CA LEU A 322 9.92 -9.26 20.65
C LEU A 322 10.35 -10.35 21.65
N LEU A 323 9.78 -10.37 22.85
CA LEU A 323 10.05 -11.40 23.85
C LEU A 323 9.48 -12.76 23.43
N ASN A 324 8.25 -12.79 22.95
CA ASN A 324 7.61 -14.01 22.47
C ASN A 324 6.57 -13.69 21.39
N PRO A 325 6.99 -13.52 20.12
CA PRO A 325 6.12 -13.13 19.02
C PRO A 325 4.91 -14.04 18.87
N ASN A 326 5.12 -15.34 18.98
CA ASN A 326 4.06 -16.32 18.79
C ASN A 326 2.98 -16.22 19.88
N LYS A 327 3.41 -16.10 21.14
CA LYS A 327 2.47 -15.93 22.25
C LYS A 327 1.67 -14.62 22.12
N TYR A 328 2.37 -13.53 21.76
CA TYR A 328 1.73 -12.24 21.53
C TYR A 328 0.67 -12.33 20.44
N PHE A 329 1.02 -12.87 19.28
CA PHE A 329 0.08 -13.03 18.17
C PHE A 329 -1.13 -13.86 18.59
N LEU A 330 -0.92 -14.98 19.29
CA LEU A 330 -1.98 -15.85 19.79
C LEU A 330 -2.96 -15.13 20.74
N SER A 331 -2.48 -14.23 21.58
CA SER A 331 -3.32 -13.53 22.57
C SER A 331 -4.04 -12.32 22.01
N HIS A 332 -3.57 -11.73 20.90
CA HIS A 332 -4.06 -10.46 20.35
C HIS A 332 -4.77 -10.58 18.99
N SER A 333 -4.58 -11.69 18.28
CA SER A 333 -5.22 -11.89 16.97
C SER A 333 -6.71 -12.22 17.10
N LYS A 334 -7.54 -11.59 16.28
CA LYS A 334 -9.00 -11.78 16.26
C LYS A 334 -9.48 -13.02 15.49
N SER A 335 -8.57 -13.76 14.81
CA SER A 335 -8.92 -14.75 13.78
C SER A 335 -8.50 -16.18 14.12
N PHE A 336 -8.70 -16.61 15.37
CA PHE A 336 -8.21 -17.89 15.89
C PHE A 336 -8.99 -19.15 15.51
N GLU A 337 -9.97 -19.09 14.64
CA GLU A 337 -10.77 -20.28 14.26
C GLU A 337 -10.07 -21.20 13.24
N ASP A 338 -8.98 -20.78 12.60
CA ASP A 338 -8.23 -21.61 11.65
C ASP A 338 -7.12 -22.44 12.33
N LYS A 339 -7.37 -23.72 12.50
CA LYS A 339 -6.40 -24.68 13.11
C LYS A 339 -5.02 -24.68 12.42
N ARG A 340 -4.95 -24.31 11.13
CA ARG A 340 -3.70 -24.23 10.36
C ARG A 340 -2.82 -23.09 10.84
N ILE A 341 -3.43 -21.94 11.18
CA ILE A 341 -2.70 -20.79 11.74
C ILE A 341 -2.18 -21.10 13.13
N ASN A 342 -2.99 -21.74 13.97
CA ASN A 342 -2.58 -22.14 15.32
C ASN A 342 -1.37 -23.08 15.31
N ASN A 343 -1.35 -24.05 14.43
CA ASN A 343 -0.20 -24.97 14.28
C ASN A 343 1.04 -24.26 13.76
N TYR A 344 0.87 -23.30 12.86
CA TYR A 344 1.96 -22.50 12.31
C TYR A 344 2.64 -21.65 13.37
N VAL A 345 1.88 -20.98 14.21
CA VAL A 345 2.39 -20.03 15.22
C VAL A 345 3.10 -20.73 16.38
N LEU A 346 2.54 -21.85 16.87
CA LEU A 346 3.06 -22.52 18.06
C LEU A 346 4.43 -23.18 17.88
N ASN A 347 4.83 -23.55 16.65
CA ASN A 347 6.05 -24.32 16.39
C ASN A 347 6.70 -23.98 15.03
N ARG A 348 6.92 -22.73 14.74
CA ARG A 348 7.31 -22.28 13.38
C ARG A 348 8.54 -23.01 12.78
N LYS A 349 9.64 -23.16 13.49
CA LYS A 349 10.80 -23.93 12.99
C LYS A 349 10.50 -25.41 12.82
N ILE A 350 9.68 -25.96 13.71
CA ILE A 350 9.20 -27.35 13.60
C ILE A 350 8.18 -27.41 12.46
N TYR A 351 7.30 -26.42 12.34
CA TYR A 351 6.29 -26.32 11.31
C TYR A 351 6.89 -26.30 9.90
N VAL A 352 7.88 -25.43 9.63
CA VAL A 352 8.55 -25.38 8.31
C VAL A 352 9.11 -26.77 7.95
N ARG A 353 9.78 -27.42 8.90
CA ARG A 353 10.30 -28.78 8.72
C ARG A 353 9.18 -29.81 8.48
N GLU A 354 8.11 -29.76 9.27
CA GLU A 354 6.99 -30.71 9.17
C GLU A 354 6.16 -30.48 7.90
N VAL A 355 5.95 -29.23 7.48
CA VAL A 355 5.29 -28.90 6.20
C VAL A 355 6.08 -29.45 5.03
N LEU A 356 7.39 -29.19 4.97
CA LEU A 356 8.24 -29.69 3.89
C LEU A 356 8.29 -31.22 3.88
N LYS A 357 8.35 -31.85 5.05
CA LYS A 357 8.30 -33.31 5.21
C LYS A 357 6.94 -33.89 4.79
N ASP A 358 5.85 -33.21 5.16
CA ASP A 358 4.49 -33.63 4.78
C ASP A 358 4.30 -33.54 3.27
N ILE A 359 4.71 -32.43 2.65
CA ILE A 359 4.68 -32.26 1.19
C ILE A 359 5.44 -33.41 0.50
N ILE A 360 6.66 -33.72 0.95
CA ILE A 360 7.50 -34.79 0.38
C ILE A 360 6.81 -36.16 0.44
N ASN A 361 6.07 -36.44 1.51
CA ASN A 361 5.44 -37.74 1.75
C ASN A 361 4.15 -37.98 0.97
N HIS A 362 3.56 -36.94 0.35
CA HIS A 362 2.34 -37.11 -0.42
C HIS A 362 2.54 -37.92 -1.72
N ASN A 363 1.50 -38.64 -2.10
CA ASN A 363 1.53 -39.44 -3.32
C ASN A 363 1.35 -38.59 -4.57
N LYS A 364 0.66 -37.45 -4.47
CA LYS A 364 0.50 -36.48 -5.54
C LYS A 364 0.73 -35.05 -5.04
N ILE A 365 1.62 -34.32 -5.70
CA ILE A 365 1.99 -32.95 -5.37
C ILE A 365 1.64 -32.05 -6.55
N VAL A 366 0.83 -31.05 -6.31
CA VAL A 366 0.48 -30.01 -7.29
C VAL A 366 1.16 -28.72 -6.89
N ILE A 367 2.11 -28.27 -7.72
CA ILE A 367 2.81 -26.99 -7.52
C ILE A 367 2.00 -25.89 -8.22
N TYR A 368 1.29 -25.08 -7.46
CA TYR A 368 0.52 -23.97 -8.01
C TYR A 368 1.41 -22.75 -8.22
N GLY A 369 1.80 -22.52 -9.48
CA GLY A 369 2.70 -21.45 -9.90
C GLY A 369 3.87 -21.94 -10.71
N ALA A 370 3.93 -21.56 -11.98
CA ALA A 370 4.93 -21.97 -12.97
C ALA A 370 6.17 -21.04 -13.02
N GLY A 371 6.27 -20.10 -12.05
CA GLY A 371 7.32 -19.11 -11.96
C GLY A 371 8.56 -19.57 -11.18
N VAL A 372 9.37 -18.60 -10.74
CA VAL A 372 10.64 -18.84 -10.02
C VAL A 372 10.43 -19.66 -8.74
N ILE A 373 9.45 -19.29 -7.91
CA ILE A 373 9.20 -19.97 -6.62
C ILE A 373 8.79 -21.44 -6.84
N GLY A 374 7.93 -21.70 -7.84
CA GLY A 374 7.55 -23.07 -8.18
C GLY A 374 8.72 -23.92 -8.66
N LYS A 375 9.68 -23.34 -9.40
CA LYS A 375 10.90 -24.02 -9.84
C LYS A 375 11.88 -24.27 -8.69
N GLU A 376 12.01 -23.32 -7.75
CA GLU A 376 12.78 -23.50 -6.52
C GLU A 376 12.22 -24.68 -5.70
N LEU A 377 10.90 -24.72 -5.50
CA LEU A 377 10.24 -25.85 -4.82
C LEU A 377 10.43 -27.18 -5.56
N LEU A 378 10.31 -27.18 -6.89
CA LEU A 378 10.56 -28.39 -7.69
C LEU A 378 12.00 -28.90 -7.46
N SER A 379 13.00 -28.02 -7.55
CA SER A 379 14.41 -28.38 -7.32
C SER A 379 14.62 -28.98 -5.94
N TYR A 380 14.02 -28.37 -4.92
CA TYR A 380 14.05 -28.87 -3.55
C TYR A 380 13.42 -30.28 -3.43
N LEU A 381 12.23 -30.49 -3.97
CA LEU A 381 11.55 -31.78 -3.90
C LEU A 381 12.35 -32.89 -4.61
N VAL A 382 12.92 -32.58 -5.78
CA VAL A 382 13.75 -33.52 -6.54
C VAL A 382 15.03 -33.86 -5.76
N SER A 383 15.72 -32.88 -5.16
CA SER A 383 16.92 -33.13 -4.33
C SER A 383 16.63 -33.96 -3.09
N HIS A 384 15.39 -33.97 -2.59
CA HIS A 384 14.92 -34.81 -1.48
C HIS A 384 14.30 -36.14 -1.92
N GLY A 385 14.53 -36.56 -3.19
CA GLY A 385 14.15 -37.88 -3.68
C GLY A 385 12.70 -38.02 -4.14
N VAL A 386 11.95 -36.91 -4.25
CA VAL A 386 10.56 -36.99 -4.78
C VAL A 386 10.60 -37.26 -6.28
N ASN A 387 9.90 -38.29 -6.72
CA ASN A 387 9.83 -38.63 -8.13
C ASN A 387 8.97 -37.61 -8.91
N LYS A 388 9.49 -37.10 -10.01
CA LYS A 388 8.77 -36.14 -10.89
C LYS A 388 7.39 -36.64 -11.36
N SER A 389 7.20 -37.97 -11.48
CA SER A 389 5.91 -38.57 -11.85
C SER A 389 4.79 -38.31 -10.82
N LYS A 390 5.13 -37.91 -9.60
CA LYS A 390 4.16 -37.55 -8.56
C LYS A 390 3.76 -36.06 -8.62
N MET A 391 4.38 -35.27 -9.50
CA MET A 391 4.24 -33.82 -9.53
C MET A 391 3.51 -33.33 -10.76
N GLU A 392 2.70 -32.28 -10.59
CA GLU A 392 2.09 -31.50 -11.67
C GLU A 392 2.21 -30.01 -11.34
N PHE A 393 2.35 -29.16 -12.35
CA PHE A 393 2.21 -27.73 -12.18
C PHE A 393 0.76 -27.29 -12.44
N ALA A 394 0.25 -26.42 -11.57
CA ALA A 394 -1.05 -25.76 -11.73
C ALA A 394 -0.87 -24.28 -12.03
N VAL A 395 -1.74 -23.72 -12.86
CA VAL A 395 -1.87 -22.30 -13.17
C VAL A 395 -3.34 -21.90 -13.17
N SER A 396 -3.63 -20.61 -12.96
CA SER A 396 -5.00 -20.08 -13.02
C SER A 396 -5.54 -20.07 -14.45
N ASP A 397 -4.65 -19.77 -15.40
CA ASP A 397 -4.92 -19.70 -16.83
C ASP A 397 -3.70 -20.23 -17.56
N LYS A 398 -3.93 -21.00 -18.61
CA LYS A 398 -2.84 -21.56 -19.44
C LYS A 398 -2.03 -20.44 -20.12
N GLY A 399 -2.71 -19.47 -20.70
CA GLY A 399 -2.12 -18.29 -21.33
C GLY A 399 -0.77 -18.57 -22.02
N ASN A 400 0.26 -17.82 -21.63
CA ASN A 400 1.64 -17.97 -22.12
C ASN A 400 2.48 -18.98 -21.32
N ASN A 401 1.88 -19.74 -20.39
CA ASN A 401 2.61 -20.74 -19.63
C ASN A 401 3.00 -21.93 -20.53
N PRO A 402 4.21 -22.50 -20.37
CA PRO A 402 4.64 -23.65 -21.16
C PRO A 402 3.79 -24.88 -20.86
N ASP A 403 3.78 -25.86 -21.78
CA ASP A 403 3.11 -27.13 -21.56
C ASP A 403 3.84 -28.02 -20.56
N LEU A 404 5.16 -27.86 -20.48
CA LEU A 404 6.03 -28.63 -19.61
C LEU A 404 7.05 -27.72 -18.91
N ILE A 405 7.35 -28.00 -17.66
CA ILE A 405 8.49 -27.47 -16.90
C ILE A 405 9.30 -28.65 -16.38
N ASP A 406 10.53 -28.80 -16.81
CA ASP A 406 11.42 -29.92 -16.46
C ASP A 406 10.74 -31.29 -16.63
N ASP A 407 10.06 -31.50 -17.75
CA ASP A 407 9.29 -32.69 -18.11
C ASP A 407 7.98 -32.92 -17.30
N ILE A 408 7.61 -31.98 -16.43
CA ILE A 408 6.37 -32.03 -15.65
C ILE A 408 5.28 -31.20 -16.35
N LYS A 409 4.08 -31.79 -16.46
CA LYS A 409 2.94 -31.17 -17.12
C LYS A 409 2.47 -29.92 -16.39
N VAL A 410 2.13 -28.86 -17.16
CA VAL A 410 1.47 -27.65 -16.66
C VAL A 410 0.03 -27.65 -17.13
N ARG A 411 -0.93 -27.58 -16.18
CA ARG A 411 -2.37 -27.62 -16.44
C ARG A 411 -3.08 -26.51 -15.68
N THR A 412 -4.33 -26.22 -16.05
CA THR A 412 -5.16 -25.35 -15.23
C THR A 412 -5.56 -26.03 -13.93
N ILE A 413 -5.77 -25.28 -12.87
CA ILE A 413 -6.18 -25.87 -11.58
C ILE A 413 -7.58 -26.50 -11.68
N GLU A 414 -8.45 -25.99 -12.53
CA GLU A 414 -9.77 -26.54 -12.80
C GLU A 414 -9.69 -27.95 -13.41
N ASP A 415 -8.72 -28.18 -14.29
CA ASP A 415 -8.50 -29.52 -14.90
C ASP A 415 -7.91 -30.49 -13.88
N ILE A 416 -7.08 -30.00 -12.97
CA ILE A 416 -6.46 -30.83 -11.93
C ILE A 416 -7.47 -31.13 -10.82
N SER A 417 -8.34 -30.18 -10.44
CA SER A 417 -9.31 -30.31 -9.33
C SER A 417 -10.23 -31.52 -9.47
N ARG A 418 -10.58 -31.89 -10.71
CA ARG A 418 -11.38 -33.07 -11.00
C ARG A 418 -10.71 -34.41 -10.67
N GLN A 419 -9.39 -34.38 -10.42
CA GLN A 419 -8.56 -35.55 -10.17
C GLN A 419 -7.85 -35.49 -8.79
N THR A 420 -8.16 -34.47 -7.97
CA THR A 420 -7.65 -34.36 -6.60
C THR A 420 -8.43 -35.29 -5.66
N ASN A 421 -7.71 -35.89 -4.74
CA ASN A 421 -8.23 -36.74 -3.67
C ASN A 421 -7.51 -36.40 -2.36
N SER A 422 -7.80 -37.11 -1.28
CA SER A 422 -7.14 -36.93 0.03
C SER A 422 -5.62 -37.10 0.03
N ASP A 423 -5.07 -37.83 -0.95
CA ASP A 423 -3.64 -38.07 -1.10
C ASP A 423 -2.92 -36.99 -1.92
N THR A 424 -3.66 -35.98 -2.39
CA THR A 424 -3.12 -34.86 -3.16
C THR A 424 -2.89 -33.66 -2.26
N VAL A 425 -1.70 -33.07 -2.32
CA VAL A 425 -1.39 -31.78 -1.71
C VAL A 425 -1.21 -30.70 -2.79
N VAL A 426 -1.80 -29.54 -2.60
CA VAL A 426 -1.57 -28.37 -3.45
C VAL A 426 -0.66 -27.40 -2.72
N VAL A 427 0.47 -27.07 -3.33
CA VAL A 427 1.45 -26.15 -2.77
C VAL A 427 1.46 -24.85 -3.57
N ILE A 428 1.00 -23.77 -2.97
CA ILE A 428 0.93 -22.45 -3.61
C ILE A 428 2.34 -21.84 -3.59
N ALA A 429 3.00 -21.84 -4.75
CA ALA A 429 4.38 -21.42 -4.95
C ALA A 429 4.43 -20.16 -5.84
N VAL A 430 3.76 -19.10 -5.40
CA VAL A 430 3.73 -17.77 -6.04
C VAL A 430 4.08 -16.69 -5.01
N LYS A 431 4.26 -15.46 -5.48
CA LYS A 431 4.46 -14.31 -4.59
C LYS A 431 3.30 -14.21 -3.59
N GLU A 432 3.62 -13.93 -2.34
CA GLU A 432 2.68 -13.89 -1.21
C GLU A 432 1.44 -13.05 -1.51
N GLN A 433 1.61 -11.91 -2.22
CA GLN A 433 0.51 -11.03 -2.67
C GLN A 433 -0.57 -11.73 -3.53
N MET A 434 -0.22 -12.83 -4.18
CA MET A 434 -1.14 -13.58 -5.06
C MET A 434 -1.77 -14.79 -4.37
N GLN A 435 -1.30 -15.15 -3.18
CA GLN A 435 -1.68 -16.41 -2.53
C GLN A 435 -3.13 -16.43 -2.06
N TYR A 436 -3.65 -15.30 -1.61
CA TYR A 436 -5.02 -15.20 -1.10
C TYR A 436 -6.08 -15.56 -2.16
N ASP A 437 -6.00 -14.91 -3.34
CA ASP A 437 -6.96 -15.19 -4.41
C ASP A 437 -6.92 -16.64 -4.85
N ILE A 438 -5.74 -17.24 -4.82
CA ILE A 438 -5.54 -18.66 -5.12
C ILE A 438 -6.14 -19.51 -4.01
N CYS A 439 -5.95 -19.19 -2.73
CA CYS A 439 -6.58 -19.90 -1.61
C CYS A 439 -8.11 -19.89 -1.73
N VAL A 440 -8.70 -18.72 -2.01
CA VAL A 440 -10.16 -18.59 -2.22
C VAL A 440 -10.63 -19.41 -3.41
N LYS A 441 -9.85 -19.45 -4.49
CA LYS A 441 -10.15 -20.26 -5.67
C LYS A 441 -10.11 -21.75 -5.37
N LEU A 442 -9.08 -22.21 -4.64
CA LEU A 442 -8.94 -23.63 -4.23
C LEU A 442 -10.06 -24.07 -3.30
N ASP A 443 -10.46 -23.23 -2.36
CA ASP A 443 -11.58 -23.49 -1.46
C ASP A 443 -12.90 -23.66 -2.23
N LYS A 444 -13.19 -22.77 -3.20
CA LYS A 444 -14.35 -22.92 -4.11
C LYS A 444 -14.34 -24.19 -4.93
N LEU A 445 -13.16 -24.75 -5.22
CA LEU A 445 -12.99 -26.02 -5.93
C LEU A 445 -13.01 -27.23 -4.98
N GLY A 446 -13.20 -27.01 -3.67
CA GLY A 446 -13.24 -28.07 -2.65
C GLY A 446 -11.87 -28.67 -2.33
N ILE A 447 -10.78 -27.98 -2.66
CA ILE A 447 -9.41 -28.43 -2.38
C ILE A 447 -8.99 -27.90 -1.01
N THR A 448 -8.91 -28.79 -0.02
CA THR A 448 -8.65 -28.44 1.39
C THR A 448 -7.24 -28.72 1.85
N ASN A 449 -6.49 -29.60 1.18
CA ASN A 449 -5.12 -29.91 1.54
C ASN A 449 -4.16 -28.98 0.78
N VAL A 450 -3.90 -27.82 1.38
CA VAL A 450 -3.18 -26.72 0.74
C VAL A 450 -2.10 -26.18 1.66
N TYR A 451 -0.90 -25.99 1.13
CA TYR A 451 0.18 -25.23 1.75
C TYR A 451 0.54 -24.02 0.90
N SER A 452 0.94 -22.92 1.55
CA SER A 452 1.50 -21.74 0.88
C SER A 452 2.98 -21.61 1.19
N ILE A 453 3.80 -21.34 0.17
CA ILE A 453 5.22 -21.05 0.34
C ILE A 453 5.38 -19.59 0.77
N ASP A 454 5.65 -19.35 2.03
CA ASP A 454 6.01 -18.04 2.55
C ASP A 454 7.54 -17.81 2.49
N ALA A 455 7.99 -16.65 2.95
CA ALA A 455 9.40 -16.27 2.94
C ALA A 455 10.27 -17.28 3.69
N GLU A 456 9.82 -17.81 4.84
CA GLU A 456 10.64 -18.73 5.63
C GLU A 456 10.70 -20.15 5.06
N ILE A 457 9.59 -20.65 4.54
CA ILE A 457 9.59 -21.93 3.81
C ILE A 457 10.50 -21.77 2.58
N ARG A 458 10.45 -20.62 1.91
CA ARG A 458 11.30 -20.33 0.75
C ARG A 458 12.79 -20.25 1.12
N ASP A 459 13.13 -19.61 2.23
CA ASP A 459 14.50 -19.54 2.73
C ASP A 459 15.02 -20.92 3.14
N ALA A 460 14.17 -21.75 3.77
CA ALA A 460 14.50 -23.14 4.07
C ALA A 460 14.75 -23.98 2.80
N ILE A 461 13.94 -23.76 1.75
CA ILE A 461 14.11 -24.41 0.44
C ILE A 461 15.46 -24.03 -0.19
N ARG A 462 15.86 -22.76 -0.10
CA ARG A 462 17.11 -22.24 -0.69
C ARG A 462 18.35 -22.64 0.10
N SER A 463 18.29 -22.63 1.44
CA SER A 463 19.45 -22.92 2.30
C SER A 463 20.01 -24.34 2.18
N ILE A 464 19.30 -25.23 1.47
CA ILE A 464 19.69 -26.63 1.24
C ILE A 464 20.16 -26.82 -0.20
N SER A 465 20.05 -25.77 -1.03
CA SER A 465 20.49 -25.80 -2.44
C SER A 465 21.93 -25.30 -2.63
N ASP A 466 22.56 -24.80 -1.56
CA ASP A 466 23.98 -24.45 -1.46
C ASP A 466 24.74 -25.56 -0.71
#